data_ace08812b64e28a7c7ddfdc7ba9f807f
#
_entry.id   ace08812b64e28a7c7ddfdc7ba9f807f
#
_cell.length_a   1.000
_cell.length_b   1.000
_cell.length_c   1.000
_cell.angle_alpha   90.00
_cell.angle_beta   90.00
_cell.angle_gamma   90.00
#
_symmetry.space_group_name_H-M   'P 1'
#
loop_
_entity.id
_entity.type
_entity.pdbx_description
1 polymer ?
#
loop_
_entity_poly.entity_id
_entity_poly.type
_entity_poly.pdbx_seq_one_letter_code
_entity_poly.pdbx_strand_id
1 'polypeptide(L)'
;MIDYISFFRYTRNMSSKTLVDLDQWLAPHKSTIQAREKYISSKLKKVLSGKTPAEFAMGFLHFGLHKTDTGWAFREWAPNATRIFLVGDFSDWKEREEFALNRDKNGEWSINLSENSLRHGQKYKLRVYWSGGDGWRLPSYANYVVQDENSVDFSAVVWSPKTPYNWQYKIPPKPKVPLIYEAHVGMSSQKEKVASFSEFTA
;
A
#
# COMPACT_ATOMS: atom_id res chain seq x y z
N MET A 1 10.07 15.57 3.46
CA MET A 1 9.23 15.14 4.59
C MET A 1 7.96 15.97 4.54
N ILE A 2 6.85 15.39 4.05
CA ILE A 2 5.58 16.12 3.88
C ILE A 2 4.99 16.29 5.27
N ASP A 3 4.73 17.53 5.66
CA ASP A 3 4.11 17.85 6.94
C ASP A 3 2.62 17.43 6.94
N TYR A 4 2.37 16.14 7.20
CA TYR A 4 1.03 15.58 7.39
C TYR A 4 0.32 16.09 8.66
N ILE A 5 1.02 16.83 9.51
CA ILE A 5 0.48 17.37 10.76
C ILE A 5 -0.57 18.46 10.50
N SER A 6 -0.52 19.15 9.35
CA SER A 6 -1.45 20.24 9.03
C SER A 6 -2.86 19.74 8.67
N PHE A 7 -3.02 18.53 8.11
CA PHE A 7 -4.35 17.98 7.78
C PHE A 7 -5.14 17.58 9.03
N PHE A 8 -4.47 17.07 10.07
CA PHE A 8 -5.10 16.72 11.34
C PHE A 8 -5.33 17.91 12.28
N ARG A 9 -4.64 19.04 12.08
CA ARG A 9 -4.97 20.30 12.78
C ARG A 9 -6.31 20.87 12.35
N TYR A 10 -6.75 20.61 11.12
CA TYR A 10 -8.06 21.06 10.65
C TYR A 10 -9.22 20.35 11.38
N THR A 11 -9.05 19.10 11.77
CA THR A 11 -10.06 18.34 12.53
C THR A 11 -10.03 18.66 14.04
N ARG A 12 -8.93 19.23 14.56
CA ARG A 12 -8.81 19.58 15.99
C ARG A 12 -9.42 20.96 16.33
N ASN A 13 -9.68 21.79 15.34
CA ASN A 13 -10.35 23.11 15.49
C ASN A 13 -11.84 23.07 15.10
N MET A 14 -12.41 21.91 14.85
CA MET A 14 -13.85 21.79 14.83
C MET A 14 -14.38 22.00 16.25
N SER A 15 -15.24 22.99 16.39
CA SER A 15 -15.88 23.46 17.61
C SER A 15 -16.23 22.28 18.54
N SER A 16 -16.23 22.51 19.84
CA SER A 16 -16.71 21.56 20.87
C SER A 16 -18.18 21.14 20.68
N LYS A 17 -18.82 21.60 19.62
CA LYS A 17 -20.21 21.32 19.27
C LYS A 17 -20.33 19.93 18.67
N THR A 18 -21.28 19.16 19.17
CA THR A 18 -21.66 17.86 18.61
C THR A 18 -22.47 18.06 17.31
N LEU A 19 -22.65 16.99 16.52
CA LEU A 19 -23.52 17.03 15.32
C LEU A 19 -24.93 17.54 15.66
N VAL A 20 -25.46 17.16 16.80
CA VAL A 20 -26.79 17.59 17.28
C VAL A 20 -26.82 19.07 17.64
N ASP A 21 -25.70 19.64 18.09
CA ASP A 21 -25.59 21.08 18.38
C ASP A 21 -25.52 21.93 17.08
N LEU A 22 -25.06 21.31 15.99
CA LEU A 22 -24.97 21.93 14.65
C LEU A 22 -26.27 21.82 13.88
N ASP A 23 -27.02 20.72 14.10
CA ASP A 23 -28.29 20.46 13.44
C ASP A 23 -29.28 19.87 14.44
N GLN A 24 -30.25 20.70 14.85
CA GLN A 24 -31.27 20.32 15.85
C GLN A 24 -32.25 19.25 15.35
N TRP A 25 -32.41 19.07 14.03
CA TRP A 25 -33.19 17.96 13.46
C TRP A 25 -32.64 16.59 13.80
N LEU A 26 -31.37 16.53 14.21
CA LEU A 26 -30.73 15.29 14.69
C LEU A 26 -31.01 14.96 16.16
N ALA A 27 -31.69 15.84 16.89
CA ALA A 27 -31.97 15.64 18.32
C ALA A 27 -32.70 14.32 18.64
N PRO A 28 -33.70 13.86 17.87
CA PRO A 28 -34.35 12.56 18.10
C PRO A 28 -33.39 11.37 17.95
N HIS A 29 -32.28 11.54 17.22
CA HIS A 29 -31.30 10.50 16.91
C HIS A 29 -30.03 10.59 17.78
N LYS A 30 -30.00 11.48 18.76
CA LYS A 30 -28.80 11.75 19.59
C LYS A 30 -28.18 10.49 20.19
N SER A 31 -28.98 9.61 20.77
CA SER A 31 -28.49 8.35 21.36
C SER A 31 -27.83 7.43 20.34
N THR A 32 -28.40 7.31 19.17
CA THR A 32 -27.85 6.51 18.05
C THR A 32 -26.54 7.10 17.54
N ILE A 33 -26.46 8.41 17.40
CA ILE A 33 -25.23 9.11 16.96
C ILE A 33 -24.13 8.87 18.00
N GLN A 34 -24.39 9.08 19.26
CA GLN A 34 -23.42 8.86 20.34
C GLN A 34 -22.96 7.39 20.43
N ALA A 35 -23.87 6.43 20.23
CA ALA A 35 -23.50 5.02 20.20
C ALA A 35 -22.56 4.70 19.03
N ARG A 36 -22.79 5.28 17.84
CA ARG A 36 -21.90 5.13 16.68
C ARG A 36 -20.53 5.78 16.92
N GLU A 37 -20.49 6.98 17.45
CA GLU A 37 -19.24 7.68 17.81
C GLU A 37 -18.40 6.85 18.80
N LYS A 38 -19.05 6.33 19.85
CA LYS A 38 -18.39 5.46 20.83
C LYS A 38 -17.87 4.17 20.18
N TYR A 39 -18.66 3.55 19.29
CA TYR A 39 -18.23 2.37 18.55
C TYR A 39 -17.03 2.65 17.67
N ILE A 40 -17.08 3.72 16.85
CA ILE A 40 -15.97 4.14 15.98
C ILE A 40 -14.71 4.39 16.80
N SER A 41 -14.81 5.18 17.86
CA SER A 41 -13.68 5.50 18.75
C SER A 41 -13.05 4.25 19.35
N SER A 42 -13.87 3.30 19.81
CA SER A 42 -13.37 2.02 20.36
C SER A 42 -12.68 1.16 19.31
N LYS A 43 -13.23 1.11 18.10
CA LYS A 43 -12.63 0.38 16.98
C LYS A 43 -11.31 1.01 16.52
N LEU A 44 -11.28 2.34 16.37
CA LEU A 44 -10.05 3.06 16.04
C LEU A 44 -8.96 2.81 17.08
N LYS A 45 -9.29 2.91 18.36
CA LYS A 45 -8.33 2.62 19.44
C LYS A 45 -7.75 1.19 19.34
N LYS A 46 -8.62 0.21 19.02
CA LYS A 46 -8.19 -1.19 18.85
C LYS A 46 -7.30 -1.36 17.61
N VAL A 47 -7.69 -0.80 16.46
CA VAL A 47 -6.97 -0.94 15.19
C VAL A 47 -5.62 -0.21 15.24
N LEU A 48 -5.62 1.02 15.76
CA LEU A 48 -4.41 1.84 15.80
C LEU A 48 -3.39 1.36 16.83
N SER A 49 -3.82 0.59 17.85
CA SER A 49 -2.91 0.04 18.89
C SER A 49 -1.91 1.07 19.46
N GLY A 50 -2.39 2.29 19.73
CA GLY A 50 -1.58 3.40 20.23
C GLY A 50 -0.90 4.27 19.19
N LYS A 51 -0.96 3.89 17.89
CA LYS A 51 -0.48 4.72 16.78
C LYS A 51 -1.50 5.81 16.44
N THR A 52 -1.03 6.88 15.82
CA THR A 52 -1.90 7.84 15.13
C THR A 52 -2.41 7.25 13.80
N PRO A 53 -3.51 7.75 13.23
CA PRO A 53 -3.95 7.34 11.90
C PRO A 53 -2.90 7.54 10.80
N ALA A 54 -2.08 8.60 10.92
CA ALA A 54 -0.98 8.85 9.97
C ALA A 54 0.11 7.78 10.07
N GLU A 55 0.54 7.41 11.28
CA GLU A 55 1.52 6.33 11.49
C GLU A 55 0.97 4.96 11.04
N PHE A 56 -0.32 4.71 11.26
CA PHE A 56 -0.97 3.49 10.78
C PHE A 56 -1.03 3.44 9.24
N ALA A 57 -1.29 4.57 8.59
CA ALA A 57 -1.36 4.69 7.14
C ALA A 57 -0.01 4.49 6.43
N MET A 58 1.11 4.42 7.17
CA MET A 58 2.45 4.19 6.62
C MET A 58 2.76 2.70 6.36
N GLY A 59 1.74 1.86 6.22
CA GLY A 59 1.87 0.43 5.95
C GLY A 59 2.75 0.10 4.73
N PHE A 60 2.81 0.97 3.74
CA PHE A 60 3.67 0.83 2.57
C PHE A 60 5.18 0.90 2.88
N LEU A 61 5.59 1.42 4.04
CA LEU A 61 6.97 1.39 4.53
C LEU A 61 7.28 0.10 5.30
N HIS A 62 6.26 -0.66 5.68
CA HIS A 62 6.39 -1.89 6.45
C HIS A 62 6.18 -3.12 5.59
N PHE A 63 5.08 -3.16 4.83
CA PHE A 63 4.72 -4.27 3.96
C PHE A 63 5.35 -4.14 2.58
N GLY A 64 5.43 -5.27 1.87
CA GLY A 64 6.08 -5.37 0.57
C GLY A 64 7.55 -5.74 0.68
N LEU A 65 8.26 -5.61 -0.42
CA LEU A 65 9.69 -5.91 -0.54
C LEU A 65 10.52 -4.63 -0.40
N HIS A 66 11.39 -4.61 0.59
CA HIS A 66 12.27 -3.49 0.88
C HIS A 66 13.74 -3.93 0.90
N LYS A 67 14.60 -3.12 0.27
CA LYS A 67 16.04 -3.27 0.45
C LYS A 67 16.44 -2.69 1.81
N THR A 68 17.30 -3.43 2.54
CA THR A 68 17.87 -3.04 3.83
C THR A 68 19.37 -2.95 3.72
N ASP A 69 20.06 -2.49 4.76
CA ASP A 69 21.52 -2.41 4.81
C ASP A 69 22.19 -3.80 4.74
N THR A 70 21.49 -4.87 5.11
CA THR A 70 22.03 -6.24 5.17
C THR A 70 21.41 -7.18 4.13
N GLY A 71 20.50 -6.69 3.29
CA GLY A 71 19.83 -7.53 2.29
C GLY A 71 18.43 -7.07 1.94
N TRP A 72 17.44 -7.95 2.08
CA TRP A 72 16.06 -7.70 1.74
C TRP A 72 15.13 -8.12 2.86
N ALA A 73 14.11 -7.34 3.11
CA ALA A 73 13.00 -7.70 4.00
C ALA A 73 11.69 -7.71 3.20
N PHE A 74 10.95 -8.79 3.29
CA PHE A 74 9.61 -8.87 2.72
C PHE A 74 8.58 -9.12 3.82
N ARG A 75 7.46 -8.39 3.77
CA ARG A 75 6.34 -8.58 4.70
C ARG A 75 5.01 -8.52 3.96
N GLU A 76 4.09 -9.39 4.39
CA GLU A 76 2.71 -9.45 3.88
C GLU A 76 1.75 -9.77 5.03
N TRP A 77 0.56 -9.21 4.99
CA TRP A 77 -0.48 -9.54 5.96
C TRP A 77 -1.52 -10.47 5.35
N ALA A 78 -1.50 -11.73 5.76
CA ALA A 78 -2.39 -12.77 5.25
C ALA A 78 -2.82 -13.70 6.41
N PRO A 79 -3.73 -13.25 7.29
CA PRO A 79 -4.06 -13.97 8.53
C PRO A 79 -4.68 -15.35 8.31
N ASN A 80 -5.30 -15.58 7.16
CA ASN A 80 -5.94 -16.85 6.79
C ASN A 80 -5.02 -17.77 5.98
N ALA A 81 -3.83 -17.34 5.61
CA ALA A 81 -2.85 -18.20 4.94
C ALA A 81 -2.27 -19.23 5.91
N THR A 82 -1.98 -20.42 5.39
CA THR A 82 -1.32 -21.51 6.10
C THR A 82 0.15 -21.64 5.70
N ARG A 83 0.51 -21.20 4.49
CA ARG A 83 1.88 -21.17 3.99
C ARG A 83 2.02 -20.12 2.90
N ILE A 84 3.17 -19.45 2.82
CA ILE A 84 3.48 -18.48 1.76
C ILE A 84 4.94 -18.63 1.34
N PHE A 85 5.18 -18.60 0.02
CA PHE A 85 6.51 -18.55 -0.56
C PHE A 85 6.66 -17.30 -1.44
N LEU A 86 7.85 -16.72 -1.45
CA LEU A 86 8.28 -15.87 -2.55
C LEU A 86 8.74 -16.77 -3.71
N VAL A 87 8.19 -16.56 -4.89
CA VAL A 87 8.51 -17.35 -6.07
C VAL A 87 8.75 -16.41 -7.25
N GLY A 88 9.83 -16.60 -7.98
CA GLY A 88 10.16 -15.72 -9.10
C GLY A 88 11.40 -16.18 -9.85
N ASP A 89 11.99 -15.26 -10.64
CA ASP A 89 13.18 -15.54 -11.45
C ASP A 89 14.37 -16.04 -10.60
N PHE A 90 14.45 -15.60 -9.33
CA PHE A 90 15.49 -16.02 -8.38
C PHE A 90 15.36 -17.46 -7.88
N SER A 91 14.21 -18.08 -8.09
CA SER A 91 13.90 -19.46 -7.67
C SER A 91 13.55 -20.38 -8.84
N ASP A 92 13.76 -19.94 -10.10
CA ASP A 92 13.29 -20.61 -11.33
C ASP A 92 11.78 -20.88 -11.31
N TRP A 93 11.01 -19.97 -10.69
CA TRP A 93 9.57 -20.06 -10.49
C TRP A 93 9.12 -21.32 -9.72
N LYS A 94 10.02 -21.83 -8.85
CA LYS A 94 9.75 -22.99 -7.99
C LYS A 94 9.68 -22.56 -6.53
N GLU A 95 8.85 -23.23 -5.78
CA GLU A 95 8.81 -23.12 -4.33
C GLU A 95 10.09 -23.71 -3.74
N ARG A 96 10.79 -22.94 -2.92
CA ARG A 96 11.99 -23.35 -2.21
C ARG A 96 11.89 -22.93 -0.76
N GLU A 97 12.32 -23.78 0.16
CA GLU A 97 12.24 -23.52 1.61
C GLU A 97 13.00 -22.23 2.01
N GLU A 98 14.08 -21.92 1.33
CA GLU A 98 14.85 -20.70 1.56
C GLU A 98 14.06 -19.41 1.27
N PHE A 99 12.94 -19.50 0.54
CA PHE A 99 12.02 -18.41 0.24
C PHE A 99 10.64 -18.57 0.92
N ALA A 100 10.50 -19.51 1.87
CA ALA A 100 9.31 -19.66 2.67
C ALA A 100 9.22 -18.53 3.72
N LEU A 101 8.03 -17.93 3.83
CA LEU A 101 7.77 -16.89 4.83
C LEU A 101 7.43 -17.51 6.19
N ASN A 102 7.83 -16.82 7.24
CA ASN A 102 7.45 -17.13 8.62
C ASN A 102 6.24 -16.31 9.05
N ARG A 103 5.29 -16.94 9.72
CA ARG A 103 4.08 -16.32 10.22
C ARG A 103 4.23 -15.92 11.69
N ASP A 104 3.84 -14.69 12.01
CA ASP A 104 3.70 -14.24 13.40
C ASP A 104 2.30 -14.56 13.98
N LYS A 105 2.11 -14.27 15.28
CA LYS A 105 0.84 -14.46 15.99
C LYS A 105 -0.31 -13.55 15.50
N ASN A 106 0.00 -12.47 14.80
CA ASN A 106 -0.97 -11.49 14.30
C ASN A 106 -1.41 -11.79 12.85
N GLY A 107 -0.82 -12.80 12.21
CA GLY A 107 -1.08 -13.13 10.82
C GLY A 107 -0.23 -12.36 9.82
N GLU A 108 0.82 -11.70 10.28
CA GLU A 108 1.86 -11.14 9.42
C GLU A 108 2.84 -12.24 9.03
N TRP A 109 3.22 -12.23 7.76
CA TRP A 109 4.20 -13.13 7.17
C TRP A 109 5.43 -12.35 6.78
N SER A 110 6.60 -12.87 7.10
CA SER A 110 7.85 -12.17 6.83
C SER A 110 9.00 -13.10 6.48
N ILE A 111 9.94 -12.57 5.71
CA ILE A 111 11.24 -13.20 5.44
C ILE A 111 12.31 -12.12 5.30
N ASN A 112 13.51 -12.41 5.81
CA ASN A 112 14.71 -11.63 5.55
C ASN A 112 15.65 -12.48 4.67
N LEU A 113 16.15 -11.88 3.61
CA LEU A 113 17.03 -12.52 2.63
C LEU A 113 18.35 -11.77 2.54
N SER A 114 19.41 -12.47 2.21
CA SER A 114 20.72 -11.86 2.00
C SER A 114 20.73 -10.91 0.79
N GLU A 115 21.71 -10.02 0.72
CA GLU A 115 21.81 -9.04 -0.37
C GLU A 115 21.85 -9.68 -1.76
N ASN A 116 22.50 -10.83 -1.88
CA ASN A 116 22.67 -11.54 -3.15
C ASN A 116 21.48 -12.40 -3.57
N SER A 117 20.46 -12.55 -2.71
CA SER A 117 19.30 -13.40 -2.98
C SER A 117 18.41 -12.84 -4.09
N LEU A 118 18.33 -11.52 -4.22
CA LEU A 118 17.47 -10.86 -5.19
C LEU A 118 18.25 -9.80 -5.97
N ARG A 119 17.82 -9.56 -7.24
CA ARG A 119 18.39 -8.54 -8.11
C ARG A 119 17.32 -7.65 -8.69
N HIS A 120 17.64 -6.38 -8.89
CA HIS A 120 16.76 -5.44 -9.60
C HIS A 120 16.28 -6.02 -10.94
N GLY A 121 15.00 -5.87 -11.23
CA GLY A 121 14.38 -6.31 -12.47
C GLY A 121 13.81 -7.73 -12.45
N GLN A 122 14.16 -8.56 -11.47
CA GLN A 122 13.59 -9.91 -11.36
C GLN A 122 12.09 -9.85 -11.08
N LYS A 123 11.32 -10.68 -11.79
CA LYS A 123 9.87 -10.83 -11.59
C LYS A 123 9.60 -11.80 -10.45
N TYR A 124 8.53 -11.55 -9.69
CA TYR A 124 8.12 -12.45 -8.60
C TYR A 124 6.63 -12.35 -8.29
N LYS A 125 6.11 -13.36 -7.62
CA LYS A 125 4.77 -13.47 -7.05
C LYS A 125 4.84 -14.14 -5.69
N LEU A 126 3.70 -14.19 -5.00
CA LEU A 126 3.49 -15.03 -3.85
C LEU A 126 2.77 -16.31 -4.26
N ARG A 127 3.26 -17.44 -3.80
CA ARG A 127 2.51 -18.67 -3.78
C ARG A 127 1.88 -18.81 -2.39
N VAL A 128 0.57 -18.74 -2.32
CA VAL A 128 -0.18 -18.66 -1.05
C VAL A 128 -1.06 -19.89 -0.91
N TYR A 129 -1.00 -20.52 0.26
CA TYR A 129 -1.84 -21.64 0.67
C TYR A 129 -2.79 -21.19 1.77
N TRP A 130 -4.02 -21.70 1.75
CA TRP A 130 -5.02 -21.48 2.79
C TRP A 130 -5.88 -22.73 2.96
N SER A 131 -6.74 -22.78 3.99
CA SER A 131 -7.65 -23.92 4.18
C SER A 131 -8.58 -24.06 2.96
N GLY A 132 -8.45 -25.18 2.25
CA GLY A 132 -9.26 -25.51 1.09
C GLY A 132 -8.71 -25.04 -0.26
N GLY A 133 -7.48 -24.52 -0.34
CA GLY A 133 -6.90 -24.14 -1.64
C GLY A 133 -5.55 -23.48 -1.58
N ASP A 134 -5.11 -23.08 -2.73
CA ASP A 134 -3.86 -22.33 -2.95
C ASP A 134 -3.96 -21.45 -4.20
N GLY A 135 -3.02 -20.56 -4.40
CA GLY A 135 -3.00 -19.74 -5.61
C GLY A 135 -1.85 -18.76 -5.66
N TRP A 136 -1.68 -18.20 -6.86
CA TRP A 136 -0.74 -17.11 -7.11
C TRP A 136 -1.35 -15.77 -6.71
N ARG A 137 -0.56 -14.92 -6.08
CA ARG A 137 -0.97 -13.55 -5.71
C ARG A 137 0.15 -12.57 -6.00
N LEU A 138 -0.23 -11.36 -6.39
CA LEU A 138 0.67 -10.22 -6.29
C LEU A 138 0.80 -9.79 -4.84
N PRO A 139 1.96 -9.35 -4.38
CA PRO A 139 2.08 -8.71 -3.07
C PRO A 139 1.17 -7.49 -2.97
N SER A 140 0.51 -7.29 -1.83
CA SER A 140 -0.40 -6.17 -1.60
C SER A 140 0.28 -4.80 -1.73
N TYR A 141 1.58 -4.74 -1.44
CA TYR A 141 2.42 -3.54 -1.53
C TYR A 141 3.58 -3.75 -2.53
N ALA A 142 3.25 -4.18 -3.75
CA ALA A 142 4.24 -4.25 -4.83
C ALA A 142 4.62 -2.83 -5.30
N ASN A 143 5.90 -2.49 -5.28
CA ASN A 143 6.39 -1.18 -5.72
C ASN A 143 6.33 -1.00 -7.25
N TYR A 144 6.46 -2.09 -7.99
CA TYR A 144 6.40 -2.10 -9.45
C TYR A 144 5.78 -3.40 -9.93
N VAL A 145 4.87 -3.31 -10.88
CA VAL A 145 4.16 -4.46 -11.47
C VAL A 145 4.25 -4.35 -12.98
N VAL A 146 4.51 -5.47 -13.62
CA VAL A 146 4.52 -5.59 -15.10
C VAL A 146 3.53 -6.64 -15.55
N GLN A 147 2.95 -6.41 -16.71
CA GLN A 147 2.14 -7.41 -17.40
C GLN A 147 3.00 -8.10 -18.46
N ASP A 148 2.91 -9.41 -18.54
CA ASP A 148 3.55 -10.18 -19.60
C ASP A 148 2.73 -10.04 -20.90
N GLU A 149 3.40 -9.70 -21.99
CA GLU A 149 2.74 -9.40 -23.27
C GLU A 149 2.03 -10.61 -23.89
N ASN A 150 2.52 -11.82 -23.62
CA ASN A 150 1.98 -13.04 -24.23
C ASN A 150 0.90 -13.69 -23.35
N SER A 151 1.18 -13.86 -22.06
CA SER A 151 0.26 -14.50 -21.13
C SER A 151 -0.77 -13.54 -20.53
N VAL A 152 -0.58 -12.23 -20.70
CA VAL A 152 -1.35 -11.14 -20.05
C VAL A 152 -1.36 -11.22 -18.51
N ASP A 153 -0.51 -12.05 -17.94
CA ASP A 153 -0.41 -12.24 -16.49
C ASP A 153 0.48 -11.17 -15.85
N PHE A 154 0.19 -10.82 -14.60
CA PHE A 154 0.91 -9.78 -13.88
C PHE A 154 1.94 -10.37 -12.94
N SER A 155 3.09 -9.71 -12.82
CA SER A 155 4.14 -10.03 -11.87
C SER A 155 4.65 -8.77 -11.18
N ALA A 156 4.95 -8.86 -9.90
CA ALA A 156 5.71 -7.84 -9.20
C ALA A 156 7.18 -7.90 -9.63
N VAL A 157 7.87 -6.77 -9.52
CA VAL A 157 9.28 -6.66 -9.90
C VAL A 157 10.09 -6.20 -8.70
N VAL A 158 11.23 -6.82 -8.49
CA VAL A 158 12.23 -6.39 -7.50
C VAL A 158 12.76 -5.02 -7.95
N TRP A 159 12.37 -3.97 -7.23
CA TRP A 159 12.71 -2.60 -7.60
C TRP A 159 13.83 -2.04 -6.71
N SER A 160 15.03 -2.02 -7.25
CA SER A 160 16.21 -1.42 -6.61
C SER A 160 17.21 -0.99 -7.70
N PRO A 161 16.90 0.05 -8.47
CA PRO A 161 17.77 0.51 -9.54
C PRO A 161 19.09 1.05 -8.96
N LYS A 162 20.19 0.83 -9.66
CA LYS A 162 21.51 1.36 -9.28
C LYS A 162 21.53 2.89 -9.24
N THR A 163 20.79 3.51 -10.15
CA THR A 163 20.62 4.96 -10.22
C THR A 163 19.16 5.28 -9.97
N PRO A 164 18.79 5.74 -8.77
CA PRO A 164 17.43 6.16 -8.49
C PRO A 164 17.06 7.40 -9.32
N TYR A 165 15.78 7.56 -9.60
CA TYR A 165 15.30 8.76 -10.30
C TYR A 165 15.52 10.01 -9.45
N ASN A 166 16.18 11.01 -10.02
CA ASN A 166 16.37 12.31 -9.40
C ASN A 166 15.31 13.29 -9.91
N TRP A 167 14.48 13.79 -8.99
CA TRP A 167 13.49 14.80 -9.31
C TRP A 167 14.17 16.09 -9.75
N GLN A 168 13.88 16.55 -10.97
CA GLN A 168 14.46 17.78 -11.53
C GLN A 168 13.86 19.04 -10.92
N TYR A 169 12.62 18.94 -10.46
CA TYR A 169 11.86 20.08 -9.93
C TYR A 169 11.44 19.83 -8.48
N LYS A 170 11.43 20.87 -7.69
CA LYS A 170 10.90 20.85 -6.33
C LYS A 170 9.37 20.75 -6.38
N ILE A 171 8.79 20.04 -5.41
CA ILE A 171 7.34 20.04 -5.22
C ILE A 171 6.89 21.49 -4.95
N PRO A 172 5.95 22.05 -5.73
CA PRO A 172 5.45 23.38 -5.50
C PRO A 172 4.73 23.49 -4.15
N PRO A 173 4.68 24.68 -3.54
CA PRO A 173 3.92 24.87 -2.31
C PRO A 173 2.44 24.59 -2.55
N LYS A 174 1.78 23.99 -1.56
CA LYS A 174 0.35 23.69 -1.66
C LYS A 174 -0.45 24.98 -1.81
N PRO A 175 -1.24 25.15 -2.88
CA PRO A 175 -2.05 26.35 -3.08
C PRO A 175 -3.16 26.43 -2.02
N LYS A 176 -3.51 27.66 -1.60
CA LYS A 176 -4.62 27.90 -0.66
C LYS A 176 -5.96 27.48 -1.26
N VAL A 177 -6.13 27.69 -2.57
CA VAL A 177 -7.32 27.29 -3.34
C VAL A 177 -6.80 26.45 -4.51
N PRO A 178 -6.95 25.12 -4.45
CA PRO A 178 -6.49 24.25 -5.54
C PRO A 178 -7.44 24.35 -6.73
N LEU A 179 -6.90 24.50 -7.93
CA LEU A 179 -7.58 24.24 -9.17
C LEU A 179 -7.23 22.80 -9.57
N ILE A 180 -8.26 21.95 -9.68
CA ILE A 180 -8.08 20.52 -9.93
C ILE A 180 -8.54 20.22 -11.35
N TYR A 181 -7.63 19.63 -12.15
CA TYR A 181 -7.94 19.05 -13.44
C TYR A 181 -7.66 17.54 -13.38
N GLU A 182 -8.68 16.74 -13.62
CA GLU A 182 -8.57 15.29 -13.68
C GLU A 182 -8.37 14.85 -15.14
N ALA A 183 -7.37 14.01 -15.38
CA ALA A 183 -7.08 13.46 -16.70
C ALA A 183 -6.77 11.97 -16.63
N HIS A 184 -7.24 11.21 -17.61
CA HIS A 184 -6.89 9.80 -17.79
C HIS A 184 -5.79 9.69 -18.86
N VAL A 185 -4.55 9.51 -18.41
CA VAL A 185 -3.36 9.47 -19.27
C VAL A 185 -3.49 8.45 -20.40
N GLY A 186 -3.95 7.23 -20.09
CA GLY A 186 -4.11 6.16 -21.09
C GLY A 186 -5.08 6.49 -22.22
N MET A 187 -6.02 7.43 -22.00
CA MET A 187 -7.02 7.86 -23.01
C MET A 187 -6.63 9.17 -23.72
N SER A 188 -5.45 9.69 -23.49
CA SER A 188 -5.00 10.98 -24.06
C SER A 188 -4.51 10.90 -25.51
N SER A 189 -4.42 9.71 -26.11
CA SER A 189 -3.97 9.52 -27.50
C SER A 189 -5.14 9.26 -28.42
N GLN A 190 -5.05 9.80 -29.66
CA GLN A 190 -5.97 9.45 -30.76
C GLN A 190 -5.60 8.11 -31.45
N LYS A 191 -4.44 7.52 -31.09
CA LYS A 191 -4.03 6.21 -31.57
C LYS A 191 -4.82 5.11 -30.86
N GLU A 192 -5.10 4.01 -31.53
CA GLU A 192 -5.79 2.82 -30.99
C GLU A 192 -4.91 2.04 -29.99
N LYS A 193 -4.37 2.73 -28.96
CA LYS A 193 -3.53 2.16 -27.90
C LYS A 193 -3.66 2.98 -26.63
N VAL A 194 -3.27 2.40 -25.52
CA VAL A 194 -3.11 3.11 -24.24
C VAL A 194 -1.92 4.07 -24.36
N ALA A 195 -2.14 5.35 -24.12
CA ALA A 195 -1.07 6.36 -24.14
C ALA A 195 -0.12 6.22 -22.96
N SER A 196 1.14 6.54 -23.18
CA SER A 196 2.16 6.63 -22.13
C SER A 196 2.16 8.01 -21.46
N PHE A 197 2.76 8.12 -20.26
CA PHE A 197 2.97 9.42 -19.62
C PHE A 197 3.80 10.38 -20.47
N SER A 198 4.79 9.87 -21.22
CA SER A 198 5.60 10.69 -22.12
C SER A 198 4.78 11.27 -23.28
N GLU A 199 3.84 10.50 -23.83
CA GLU A 199 2.91 11.01 -24.87
C GLU A 199 1.91 12.01 -24.32
N PHE A 200 1.50 11.87 -23.06
CA PHE A 200 0.59 12.81 -22.43
C PHE A 200 1.24 14.16 -22.12
N THR A 201 2.55 14.19 -21.90
CA THR A 201 3.29 15.41 -21.50
C THR A 201 3.97 16.12 -22.69
N ALA A 202 3.93 15.54 -23.90
CA ALA A 202 4.49 16.12 -25.10
C ALA A 202 3.54 17.15 -25.71
#